data_c66b6517313d81e11c0735ee65763bd3
#
_entry.id   c66b6517313d81e11c0735ee65763bd3
#
_cell.length_a   1.000
_cell.length_b   1.000
_cell.length_c   1.000
_cell.angle_alpha   90.00
_cell.angle_beta   90.00
_cell.angle_gamma   90.00
#
_symmetry.space_group_name_H-M   'P 1'
#
loop_
_entity.id
_entity.type
_entity.pdbx_description
1 polymer ?
#
loop_
_entity_poly.entity_id
_entity_poly.type
_entity_poly.pdbx_seq_one_letter_code
_entity_poly.pdbx_strand_id
1 'polypeptide(L)'
;VGGENHGFRFIQLPYNMNYDQALLSKNQSVNEKPVSILESAVTLGIGVFTSVPFMQGRLLQPGVMPEFNDLKTSLRALQFIRSSPGVLAPLVGQKSHEHVSENLEIMNISPMVEIDFLSLVKKLTT
;
A
#
# COMPACT_ATOMS: atom_id res chain seq x y z
N VAL A 1 17.09 -12.61 15.30
CA VAL A 1 17.31 -13.98 14.88
C VAL A 1 18.03 -13.98 13.54
N GLY A 2 19.10 -14.78 13.43
CA GLY A 2 19.89 -14.89 12.19
C GLY A 2 20.95 -13.81 11.98
N GLY A 3 20.98 -12.75 12.76
CA GLY A 3 21.97 -11.67 12.65
C GLY A 3 21.93 -10.95 11.30
N GLU A 4 23.02 -10.30 10.93
CA GLU A 4 23.12 -9.50 9.69
C GLU A 4 23.08 -10.33 8.40
N ASN A 5 23.42 -11.62 8.49
CA ASN A 5 23.50 -12.53 7.34
C ASN A 5 22.25 -13.41 7.16
N HIS A 6 21.10 -13.02 7.75
CA HIS A 6 19.86 -13.75 7.59
C HIS A 6 19.32 -13.69 6.15
N GLY A 7 18.52 -14.69 5.76
CA GLY A 7 17.89 -14.77 4.42
C GLY A 7 16.57 -14.02 4.29
N PHE A 8 16.11 -13.34 5.32
CA PHE A 8 14.83 -12.64 5.32
C PHE A 8 14.89 -11.39 4.45
N ARG A 9 14.11 -11.33 3.38
CA ARG A 9 14.16 -10.25 2.38
C ARG A 9 12.82 -9.61 2.06
N PHE A 10 11.73 -10.33 2.25
CA PHE A 10 10.40 -9.88 1.87
C PHE A 10 9.36 -10.23 2.93
N ILE A 11 8.36 -9.37 3.07
CA ILE A 11 7.14 -9.64 3.83
C ILE A 11 5.93 -9.41 2.94
N GLN A 12 4.83 -10.08 3.27
CA GLN A 12 3.52 -9.82 2.70
C GLN A 12 2.56 -9.51 3.84
N LEU A 13 1.77 -8.45 3.67
CA LEU A 13 0.82 -8.03 4.69
C LEU A 13 -0.44 -7.42 4.06
N PRO A 14 -1.59 -7.48 4.76
CA PRO A 14 -2.79 -6.80 4.30
C PRO A 14 -2.61 -5.28 4.45
N TYR A 15 -2.92 -4.55 3.38
CA TYR A 15 -2.81 -3.10 3.36
C TYR A 15 -3.68 -2.50 2.26
N ASN A 16 -4.48 -1.54 2.63
CA ASN A 16 -5.27 -0.70 1.74
C ASN A 16 -5.72 0.57 2.49
N MET A 17 -6.52 1.41 1.86
CA MET A 17 -6.97 2.68 2.46
C MET A 17 -7.75 2.52 3.77
N ASN A 18 -8.42 1.38 3.99
CA ASN A 18 -9.16 1.10 5.23
C ASN A 18 -8.36 0.24 6.21
N TYR A 19 -7.33 -0.48 5.74
CA TYR A 19 -6.39 -1.26 6.55
C TYR A 19 -5.02 -0.58 6.47
N ASP A 20 -4.91 0.56 7.10
CA ASP A 20 -3.74 1.44 7.02
C ASP A 20 -2.78 1.31 8.22
N GLN A 21 -3.00 0.34 9.10
CA GLN A 21 -2.17 0.12 10.28
C GLN A 21 -0.69 -0.07 9.95
N ALA A 22 -0.38 -0.72 8.84
CA ALA A 22 1.00 -0.90 8.39
C ALA A 22 1.73 0.43 8.16
N LEU A 23 1.00 1.47 7.79
CA LEU A 23 1.51 2.82 7.58
C LEU A 23 1.50 3.66 8.87
N LEU A 24 0.41 3.59 9.65
CA LEU A 24 0.13 4.55 10.72
C LEU A 24 0.46 4.04 12.11
N SER A 25 0.30 2.73 12.37
CA SER A 25 0.50 2.18 13.71
C SER A 25 1.98 1.99 14.01
N LYS A 26 2.50 2.75 14.96
CA LYS A 26 3.90 2.67 15.41
C LYS A 26 4.09 1.55 16.44
N ASN A 27 3.92 0.32 15.99
CA ASN A 27 3.97 -0.89 16.80
C ASN A 27 5.25 -1.72 16.62
N GLN A 28 6.21 -1.20 15.86
CA GLN A 28 7.54 -1.77 15.71
C GLN A 28 8.58 -0.89 16.41
N SER A 29 9.74 -1.46 16.69
CA SER A 29 10.87 -0.72 17.26
C SER A 29 12.11 -0.96 16.41
N VAL A 30 12.68 0.12 15.89
CA VAL A 30 13.95 0.08 15.15
C VAL A 30 14.86 1.16 15.75
N ASN A 31 16.05 0.75 16.17
CA ASN A 31 17.02 1.63 16.86
C ASN A 31 16.37 2.37 18.06
N GLU A 32 15.59 1.64 18.87
CA GLU A 32 14.89 2.14 20.06
C GLU A 32 13.80 3.20 19.77
N LYS A 33 13.44 3.39 18.50
CA LYS A 33 12.37 4.31 18.09
C LYS A 33 11.12 3.56 17.67
N PRO A 34 9.94 3.98 18.14
CA PRO A 34 8.68 3.42 17.66
C PRO A 34 8.42 3.84 16.22
N VAL A 35 8.21 2.88 15.35
CA VAL A 35 7.98 3.09 13.91
C VAL A 35 6.84 2.20 13.43
N SER A 36 6.28 2.52 12.26
CA SER A 36 5.34 1.64 11.59
C SER A 36 6.06 0.44 10.94
N ILE A 37 5.32 -0.59 10.55
CA ILE A 37 5.93 -1.74 9.89
C ILE A 37 6.50 -1.37 8.51
N LEU A 38 5.89 -0.43 7.79
CA LEU A 38 6.43 0.06 6.52
C LEU A 38 7.74 0.84 6.74
N GLU A 39 7.80 1.73 7.73
CA GLU A 39 9.03 2.43 8.11
C GLU A 39 10.14 1.45 8.52
N SER A 40 9.77 0.44 9.30
CA SER A 40 10.66 -0.63 9.74
C SER A 40 11.25 -1.39 8.55
N ALA A 41 10.41 -1.78 7.59
CA ALA A 41 10.83 -2.50 6.40
C ALA A 41 11.80 -1.68 5.54
N VAL A 42 11.52 -0.39 5.34
CA VAL A 42 12.43 0.52 4.63
C VAL A 42 13.79 0.58 5.32
N THR A 43 13.79 0.79 6.62
CA THR A 43 15.04 0.92 7.42
C THR A 43 15.87 -0.36 7.38
N LEU A 44 15.22 -1.52 7.40
CA LEU A 44 15.90 -2.82 7.42
C LEU A 44 16.17 -3.41 6.03
N GLY A 45 15.80 -2.70 4.96
CA GLY A 45 15.99 -3.18 3.58
C GLY A 45 15.11 -4.38 3.22
N ILE A 46 13.92 -4.48 3.82
CA ILE A 46 12.96 -5.56 3.57
C ILE A 46 11.91 -5.08 2.58
N GLY A 47 11.70 -5.83 1.49
CA GLY A 47 10.67 -5.56 0.50
C GLY A 47 9.28 -5.92 1.02
N VAL A 48 8.27 -5.10 0.71
CA VAL A 48 6.89 -5.31 1.14
C VAL A 48 5.98 -5.54 -0.06
N PHE A 49 5.32 -6.69 -0.07
CA PHE A 49 4.16 -6.95 -0.92
C PHE A 49 2.89 -6.80 -0.08
N THR A 50 1.84 -6.28 -0.68
CA THR A 50 0.57 -6.10 0.02
C THR A 50 -0.52 -6.98 -0.54
N SER A 51 -1.42 -7.42 0.31
CA SER A 51 -2.60 -8.20 -0.05
C SER A 51 -3.88 -7.41 0.21
N VAL A 52 -5.00 -7.93 -0.22
CA VAL A 52 -6.36 -7.37 -0.08
C VAL A 52 -6.51 -5.92 -0.55
N PRO A 53 -6.00 -5.57 -1.76
CA PRO A 53 -6.03 -4.19 -2.23
C PRO A 53 -7.45 -3.63 -2.36
N PHE A 54 -8.44 -4.47 -2.59
CA PHE A 54 -9.84 -4.09 -2.79
C PHE A 54 -10.78 -4.56 -1.66
N MET A 55 -10.26 -5.11 -0.56
CA MET A 55 -11.07 -5.69 0.52
C MET A 55 -12.11 -6.70 -0.02
N GLN A 56 -11.70 -7.62 -0.89
CA GLN A 56 -12.60 -8.56 -1.57
C GLN A 56 -13.73 -7.85 -2.36
N GLY A 57 -13.41 -6.73 -2.99
CA GLY A 57 -14.36 -5.92 -3.77
C GLY A 57 -15.15 -4.89 -2.98
N ARG A 58 -15.08 -4.88 -1.65
CA ARG A 58 -15.84 -3.93 -0.82
C ARG A 58 -15.42 -2.48 -1.04
N LEU A 59 -14.12 -2.23 -1.24
CA LEU A 59 -13.61 -0.89 -1.56
C LEU A 59 -14.08 -0.35 -2.92
N LEU A 60 -14.48 -1.22 -3.82
CA LEU A 60 -14.94 -0.82 -5.16
C LEU A 60 -16.41 -0.39 -5.19
N GLN A 61 -17.14 -0.55 -4.08
CA GLN A 61 -18.53 -0.12 -4.00
C GLN A 61 -18.63 1.40 -3.95
N PRO A 62 -19.69 1.98 -4.55
CA PRO A 62 -19.90 3.42 -4.54
C PRO A 62 -19.91 4.01 -3.12
N GLY A 63 -19.19 5.11 -2.92
CA GLY A 63 -19.15 5.84 -1.66
C GLY A 63 -18.31 5.21 -0.54
N VAL A 64 -17.67 4.06 -0.77
CA VAL A 64 -16.83 3.41 0.25
C VAL A 64 -15.43 4.00 0.27
N MET A 65 -14.87 4.32 -0.89
CA MET A 65 -13.53 4.87 -0.99
C MET A 65 -13.57 6.39 -1.13
N PRO A 66 -12.76 7.14 -0.39
CA PRO A 66 -12.62 8.57 -0.58
C PRO A 66 -12.16 8.92 -1.98
N GLU A 67 -12.71 9.98 -2.54
CA GLU A 67 -12.28 10.51 -3.84
C GLU A 67 -11.14 11.51 -3.64
N PHE A 68 -10.04 11.29 -4.32
CA PHE A 68 -8.87 12.18 -4.25
C PHE A 68 -8.23 12.47 -5.62
N ASN A 69 -8.77 11.87 -6.67
CA ASN A 69 -8.36 12.11 -8.06
C ASN A 69 -9.47 11.60 -9.01
N ASP A 70 -9.27 11.81 -10.31
CA ASP A 70 -10.22 11.41 -11.35
C ASP A 70 -10.05 9.96 -11.84
N LEU A 71 -9.25 9.17 -11.15
CA LEU A 71 -9.03 7.78 -11.49
C LEU A 71 -10.27 6.92 -11.19
N LYS A 72 -10.44 5.86 -11.95
CA LYS A 72 -11.40 4.78 -11.64
C LYS A 72 -11.13 4.25 -10.23
N THR A 73 -12.15 3.76 -9.55
CA THR A 73 -12.07 3.31 -8.16
C THR A 73 -10.97 2.24 -7.95
N SER A 74 -10.87 1.26 -8.85
CA SER A 74 -9.81 0.24 -8.81
C SER A 74 -8.41 0.84 -8.92
N LEU A 75 -8.21 1.76 -9.85
CA LEU A 75 -6.92 2.44 -10.06
C LEU A 75 -6.57 3.36 -8.89
N ARG A 76 -7.58 3.99 -8.29
CA ARG A 76 -7.41 4.83 -7.10
C ARG A 76 -6.90 4.00 -5.91
N ALA A 77 -7.50 2.83 -5.69
CA ALA A 77 -7.06 1.89 -4.65
C ALA A 77 -5.61 1.45 -4.87
N LEU A 78 -5.27 1.05 -6.09
CA LEU A 78 -3.91 0.64 -6.46
C LEU A 78 -2.91 1.80 -6.37
N GLN A 79 -3.30 3.00 -6.76
CA GLN A 79 -2.45 4.18 -6.69
C GLN A 79 -2.08 4.52 -5.24
N PHE A 80 -3.03 4.44 -4.32
CA PHE A 80 -2.75 4.62 -2.90
C PHE A 80 -1.70 3.62 -2.39
N ILE A 81 -1.90 2.34 -2.68
CA ILE A 81 -1.00 1.29 -2.19
C ILE A 81 0.41 1.44 -2.77
N ARG A 82 0.52 1.55 -4.08
CA ARG A 82 1.83 1.59 -4.76
C ARG A 82 2.59 2.89 -4.49
N SER A 83 1.90 3.96 -4.09
CA SER A 83 2.53 5.22 -3.71
C SER A 83 2.99 5.24 -2.25
N SER A 84 2.62 4.24 -1.47
CA SER A 84 3.03 4.13 -0.06
C SER A 84 4.52 3.83 0.05
N PRO A 85 5.27 4.56 0.88
CA PRO A 85 6.71 4.34 1.04
C PRO A 85 7.02 2.90 1.43
N GLY A 86 7.96 2.28 0.74
CA GLY A 86 8.44 0.92 1.03
C GLY A 86 7.60 -0.21 0.43
N VAL A 87 6.44 0.06 -0.15
CA VAL A 87 5.65 -0.96 -0.85
C VAL A 87 6.23 -1.21 -2.23
N LEU A 88 6.55 -2.46 -2.53
CA LEU A 88 7.04 -2.89 -3.84
C LEU A 88 5.89 -3.06 -4.82
N ALA A 89 4.87 -3.81 -4.45
CA ALA A 89 3.70 -4.04 -5.29
C ALA A 89 2.50 -4.55 -4.49
N PRO A 90 1.27 -4.17 -4.88
CA PRO A 90 0.07 -4.85 -4.43
C PRO A 90 -0.12 -6.17 -5.18
N LEU A 91 -0.53 -7.22 -4.47
CA LEU A 91 -0.93 -8.50 -5.05
C LEU A 91 -2.43 -8.44 -5.34
N VAL A 92 -2.80 -8.57 -6.59
CA VAL A 92 -4.18 -8.39 -7.06
C VAL A 92 -4.73 -9.70 -7.59
N GLY A 93 -5.80 -10.21 -6.97
CA GLY A 93 -6.56 -11.33 -7.51
C GLY A 93 -7.43 -10.86 -8.69
N GLN A 94 -7.31 -11.52 -9.83
CA GLN A 94 -8.00 -11.12 -11.05
C GLN A 94 -8.60 -12.36 -11.73
N LYS A 95 -9.88 -12.30 -12.07
CA LYS A 95 -10.61 -13.44 -12.67
C LYS A 95 -11.14 -13.17 -14.07
N SER A 96 -11.14 -11.93 -14.54
CA SER A 96 -11.64 -11.57 -15.87
C SER A 96 -10.64 -10.75 -16.64
N HIS A 97 -10.69 -10.84 -17.98
CA HIS A 97 -9.88 -10.00 -18.86
C HIS A 97 -10.14 -8.51 -18.65
N GLU A 98 -11.38 -8.13 -18.39
CA GLU A 98 -11.77 -6.74 -18.15
C GLU A 98 -11.07 -6.19 -16.89
N HIS A 99 -11.06 -6.95 -15.80
CA HIS A 99 -10.38 -6.54 -14.57
C HIS A 99 -8.87 -6.48 -14.73
N VAL A 100 -8.28 -7.43 -15.45
CA VAL A 100 -6.84 -7.42 -15.77
C VAL A 100 -6.50 -6.17 -16.58
N SER A 101 -7.24 -5.93 -17.67
CA SER A 101 -7.02 -4.78 -18.54
C SER A 101 -7.17 -3.45 -17.80
N GLU A 102 -8.22 -3.30 -16.98
CA GLU A 102 -8.43 -2.10 -16.17
C GLU A 102 -7.31 -1.88 -15.15
N ASN A 103 -6.95 -2.92 -14.41
CA ASN A 103 -5.90 -2.79 -13.39
C ASN A 103 -4.52 -2.51 -13.99
N LEU A 104 -4.23 -3.02 -15.19
CA LEU A 104 -2.98 -2.74 -15.89
C LEU A 104 -2.87 -1.28 -16.37
N GLU A 105 -3.97 -0.55 -16.48
CA GLU A 105 -3.93 0.89 -16.78
C GLU A 105 -3.09 1.67 -15.77
N ILE A 106 -2.92 1.16 -14.55
CA ILE A 106 -2.07 1.78 -13.52
C ILE A 106 -0.61 1.92 -13.97
N MET A 107 -0.15 1.07 -14.89
CA MET A 107 1.21 1.14 -15.41
C MET A 107 1.47 2.41 -16.22
N ASN A 108 0.42 3.04 -16.73
CA ASN A 108 0.50 4.29 -17.48
C ASN A 108 0.43 5.54 -16.58
N ILE A 109 0.31 5.35 -15.27
CA ILE A 109 0.15 6.41 -14.28
C ILE A 109 1.38 6.37 -13.37
N SER A 110 2.06 7.50 -13.18
CA SER A 110 3.18 7.56 -12.24
C SER A 110 2.70 7.43 -10.80
N PRO A 111 3.46 6.75 -9.92
CA PRO A 111 3.19 6.81 -8.49
C PRO A 111 3.16 8.26 -8.00
N MET A 112 2.39 8.53 -6.96
CA MET A 112 2.42 9.84 -6.30
C MET A 112 3.82 10.07 -5.71
N VAL A 113 4.30 11.30 -5.80
CA VAL A 113 5.50 11.68 -5.05
C VAL A 113 5.20 11.67 -3.55
N GLU A 114 6.20 11.43 -2.75
CA GLU A 114 6.03 11.19 -1.31
C GLU A 114 5.27 12.32 -0.60
N ILE A 115 5.58 13.57 -0.92
CA ILE A 115 4.92 14.72 -0.30
C ILE A 115 3.42 14.78 -0.59
N ASP A 116 3.02 14.43 -1.81
CA ASP A 116 1.61 14.40 -2.20
C ASP A 116 0.89 13.23 -1.53
N PHE A 117 1.55 12.08 -1.44
CA PHE A 117 1.02 10.91 -0.74
C PHE A 117 0.79 11.21 0.75
N LEU A 118 1.78 11.79 1.44
CA LEU A 118 1.65 12.15 2.85
C LEU A 118 0.57 13.21 3.08
N SER A 119 0.42 14.15 2.15
CA SER A 119 -0.67 15.14 2.20
C SER A 119 -2.05 14.48 2.06
N LEU A 120 -2.16 13.48 1.18
CA LEU A 120 -3.37 12.68 1.04
C LEU A 120 -3.67 11.91 2.33
N VAL A 121 -2.71 11.20 2.89
CA VAL A 121 -2.86 10.44 4.15
C VAL A 121 -3.37 11.36 5.25
N LYS A 122 -2.80 12.55 5.40
CA LYS A 122 -3.24 13.54 6.38
C LYS A 122 -4.71 13.94 6.19
N LYS A 123 -5.16 14.12 4.95
CA LYS A 123 -6.58 14.42 4.66
C LYS A 123 -7.51 13.26 5.00
N LEU A 124 -7.06 12.02 4.74
CA LEU A 124 -7.88 10.83 5.00
C LEU A 124 -7.98 10.50 6.50
N THR A 125 -7.04 10.94 7.31
CA THR A 125 -6.98 10.65 8.75
C THR A 125 -7.51 11.79 9.64
N THR A 126 -7.87 12.91 9.05
CA THR A 126 -8.58 14.01 9.71
C THR A 126 -10.07 13.95 9.40
#